data_101a931d85291dce3e5811f300452ecb
#
_entry.id   101a931d85291dce3e5811f300452ecb
#
_cell.length_a   1.000
_cell.length_b   1.000
_cell.length_c   1.000
_cell.angle_alpha   90.00
_cell.angle_beta   90.00
_cell.angle_gamma   90.00
#
_symmetry.space_group_name_H-M   'P 1'
#
loop_
_entity.id
_entity.type
_entity.pdbx_description
1 polymer ?
#
loop_
_entity_poly.entity_id
_entity_poly.type
_entity_poly.pdbx_seq_one_letter_code
_entity_poly.pdbx_strand_id
1 'polypeptide(L)'
;KGEILVGDAAKRQAVTNPEKTIYSIKRIMGLMSNEKNAEEAKARLPYHVVDRNGACAVEIAGKVYTPQEISAKILIKLKEDAEAYLGESVTDAVITVPAYFNDSQRKATKEAGTIAGLNVLRIINEPTAAALAYGLDKKEAEKILVYDLGGGTFDVTVLETGDNIVEVLATGGNAFLGGDDFDNKIIDWLVSEFKNETGIDLKGDIMALQRLKEAAENAKKELSSAQETEINLPFITADATGPKHLVKKLTRAKFEGMIDSLVGETITKINEVIKDAGLSKSDIKEVVMVGGSTRVPLVQEEVKKAFGKELNKSVNPDEVVAIGAAIQGAVIKGDVKDVLLLDVTPLSLGIETLGGVMTKIIEKGTTIPTKKSQVFSTAEDNQSAVTIMVLQGEREFARDNKSLGNFNLEGIPAAPRGVPQIEVEFDIDANGILTVSAKDKATGKAQNITISGSIGLSEDEINSMVKDAELHKEEDKKRKDAVEARNQADALVHQTEKSMSELGEKVPAEDRSNIEAALNDLKDVLKDENSSKEQIDAKVEALSKASHKLAEAMYKKDENAGSNGGNNKKDDDVIDAEVE
;
A
#
# COMPACT_ATOMS: atom_id res chain seq x y z
N LYS A 1 22.09 31.21 17.46
CA LYS A 1 20.62 31.46 17.38
C LYS A 1 20.17 31.32 15.93
N GLY A 2 19.35 30.30 15.62
CA GLY A 2 18.86 30.04 14.27
C GLY A 2 19.67 29.06 13.43
N GLU A 3 20.71 28.45 13.97
CA GLU A 3 21.48 27.41 13.32
C GLU A 3 20.68 26.08 13.31
N ILE A 4 20.65 25.40 12.16
CA ILE A 4 20.06 24.09 12.01
C ILE A 4 21.19 23.06 12.03
N LEU A 5 21.10 22.15 12.99
CA LEU A 5 22.05 21.04 13.13
C LEU A 5 21.41 19.77 12.59
N VAL A 6 22.18 18.94 11.89
CA VAL A 6 21.73 17.66 11.35
C VAL A 6 22.77 16.57 11.66
N GLY A 7 22.31 15.35 11.91
CA GLY A 7 23.16 14.21 12.20
C GLY A 7 23.76 14.24 13.60
N ASP A 8 25.02 13.87 13.74
CA ASP A 8 25.69 13.74 15.03
C ASP A 8 25.73 15.04 15.83
N ALA A 9 25.85 16.19 15.17
CA ALA A 9 25.83 17.50 15.83
C ALA A 9 24.47 17.75 16.52
N ALA A 10 23.37 17.41 15.85
CA ALA A 10 22.04 17.49 16.43
C ALA A 10 21.86 16.48 17.57
N LYS A 11 22.32 15.25 17.40
CA LYS A 11 22.22 14.17 18.38
C LYS A 11 22.96 14.53 19.69
N ARG A 12 24.17 15.07 19.59
CA ARG A 12 24.99 15.47 20.77
C ARG A 12 24.34 16.54 21.65
N GLN A 13 23.50 17.42 21.10
CA GLN A 13 22.80 18.46 21.86
C GLN A 13 21.37 18.10 22.25
N ALA A 14 20.88 16.93 21.89
CA ALA A 14 19.49 16.49 22.12
C ALA A 14 19.12 16.51 23.61
N VAL A 15 20.05 16.13 24.50
CA VAL A 15 19.84 16.14 25.95
C VAL A 15 19.48 17.55 26.48
N THR A 16 20.11 18.58 25.95
CA THR A 16 19.91 19.98 26.39
C THR A 16 18.77 20.67 25.62
N ASN A 17 18.29 20.08 24.54
CA ASN A 17 17.29 20.68 23.67
C ASN A 17 16.31 19.63 23.06
N PRO A 18 15.70 18.79 23.89
CA PRO A 18 14.91 17.64 23.42
C PRO A 18 13.68 18.03 22.59
N GLU A 19 12.95 19.08 22.99
CA GLU A 19 11.75 19.53 22.28
C GLU A 19 12.00 20.09 20.87
N LYS A 20 13.26 20.46 20.58
CA LYS A 20 13.67 21.01 19.26
C LYS A 20 14.56 20.04 18.48
N THR A 21 14.78 18.85 19.00
CA THR A 21 15.55 17.80 18.35
C THR A 21 14.60 16.75 17.78
N ILE A 22 14.45 16.77 16.47
CA ILE A 22 13.53 15.89 15.77
C ILE A 22 14.24 14.62 15.34
N TYR A 23 13.63 13.47 15.61
CA TYR A 23 14.08 12.16 15.16
C TYR A 23 12.89 11.26 14.82
N SER A 24 13.11 10.14 14.17
CA SER A 24 12.06 9.20 13.73
C SER A 24 10.94 9.87 12.90
N ILE A 25 11.28 10.93 12.16
CA ILE A 25 10.33 11.67 11.32
C ILE A 25 9.65 10.78 10.27
N LYS A 26 10.32 9.69 9.87
CA LYS A 26 9.81 8.67 8.95
C LYS A 26 8.48 8.09 9.41
N ARG A 27 8.25 7.98 10.73
CA ARG A 27 7.02 7.44 11.31
C ARG A 27 5.76 8.28 11.03
N ILE A 28 5.91 9.56 10.73
CA ILE A 28 4.80 10.46 10.40
C ILE A 28 4.82 10.98 8.97
N MET A 29 5.72 10.44 8.13
CA MET A 29 5.83 10.81 6.72
C MET A 29 4.54 10.46 5.97
N GLY A 30 3.91 11.46 5.37
CA GLY A 30 2.71 11.28 4.54
C GLY A 30 1.44 10.85 5.29
N LEU A 31 1.42 10.89 6.64
CA LEU A 31 0.25 10.54 7.44
C LEU A 31 -0.72 11.72 7.62
N MET A 32 -2.01 11.39 7.67
CA MET A 32 -3.05 12.32 8.11
C MET A 32 -3.09 12.33 9.65
N SER A 33 -3.42 13.49 10.24
CA SER A 33 -3.37 13.69 11.69
C SER A 33 -4.41 12.90 12.49
N ASN A 34 -5.44 12.40 11.82
CA ASN A 34 -6.52 11.57 12.39
C ASN A 34 -6.27 10.05 12.24
N GLU A 35 -5.17 9.64 11.63
CA GLU A 35 -4.82 8.23 11.52
C GLU A 35 -4.33 7.67 12.87
N LYS A 36 -4.61 6.38 13.13
CA LYS A 36 -4.16 5.67 14.32
C LYS A 36 -2.64 5.78 14.53
N ASN A 37 -1.89 5.63 13.46
CA ASN A 37 -0.43 5.72 13.49
C ASN A 37 0.05 7.13 13.86
N ALA A 38 -0.68 8.17 13.46
CA ALA A 38 -0.39 9.54 13.84
C ALA A 38 -0.62 9.78 15.35
N GLU A 39 -1.68 9.21 15.91
CA GLU A 39 -1.94 9.28 17.34
C GLU A 39 -0.90 8.54 18.17
N GLU A 40 -0.48 7.37 17.69
CA GLU A 40 0.60 6.60 18.32
C GLU A 40 1.93 7.37 18.29
N ALA A 41 2.25 8.01 17.17
CA ALA A 41 3.43 8.86 17.03
C ALA A 41 3.37 10.05 18.01
N LYS A 42 2.23 10.75 18.12
CA LYS A 42 2.03 11.84 19.08
C LYS A 42 2.27 11.41 20.53
N ALA A 43 1.87 10.19 20.89
CA ALA A 43 2.04 9.67 22.23
C ALA A 43 3.49 9.27 22.56
N ARG A 44 4.30 8.91 21.57
CA ARG A 44 5.66 8.36 21.77
C ARG A 44 6.78 9.36 21.53
N LEU A 45 6.53 10.43 20.76
CA LEU A 45 7.57 11.38 20.38
C LEU A 45 7.66 12.54 21.39
N PRO A 46 8.87 12.98 21.78
CA PRO A 46 9.05 14.04 22.78
C PRO A 46 8.85 15.44 22.21
N TYR A 47 8.75 15.60 20.92
CA TYR A 47 8.50 16.85 20.23
C TYR A 47 7.03 16.96 19.80
N HIS A 48 6.57 18.17 19.53
CA HIS A 48 5.15 18.42 19.26
C HIS A 48 4.78 18.03 17.83
N VAL A 49 3.98 16.97 17.69
CA VAL A 49 3.31 16.62 16.45
C VAL A 49 1.94 17.28 16.43
N VAL A 50 1.71 18.11 15.42
CA VAL A 50 0.51 18.96 15.28
C VAL A 50 -0.24 18.66 13.98
N ASP A 51 -1.49 19.13 13.89
CA ASP A 51 -2.26 19.13 12.65
C ASP A 51 -1.91 20.35 11.79
N ARG A 52 -1.66 20.12 10.50
CA ARG A 52 -1.57 21.17 9.49
C ARG A 52 -2.44 20.81 8.31
N ASN A 53 -3.63 21.37 8.26
CA ASN A 53 -4.62 21.11 7.19
C ASN A 53 -4.97 19.63 7.02
N GLY A 54 -5.13 18.92 8.12
CA GLY A 54 -5.44 17.50 8.16
C GLY A 54 -4.23 16.56 8.10
N ALA A 55 -3.02 17.04 7.78
CA ALA A 55 -1.81 16.25 7.74
C ALA A 55 -0.95 16.41 9.01
N CYS A 56 -0.15 15.40 9.33
CA CYS A 56 0.85 15.48 10.40
C CYS A 56 1.92 16.50 10.07
N ALA A 57 2.28 17.32 11.06
CA ALA A 57 3.37 18.27 11.01
C ALA A 57 4.09 18.35 12.36
N VAL A 58 5.24 19.01 12.42
CA VAL A 58 6.02 19.19 13.63
C VAL A 58 6.13 20.68 13.97
N GLU A 59 5.83 21.04 15.21
CA GLU A 59 6.03 22.39 15.70
C GLU A 59 7.37 22.52 16.42
N ILE A 60 8.19 23.48 15.97
CA ILE A 60 9.49 23.79 16.57
C ILE A 60 9.56 25.30 16.83
N ALA A 61 9.61 25.69 18.08
CA ALA A 61 9.72 27.11 18.50
C ALA A 61 8.66 28.01 17.86
N GLY A 62 7.41 27.54 17.79
CA GLY A 62 6.27 28.27 17.24
C GLY A 62 6.20 28.29 15.70
N LYS A 63 7.05 27.56 15.02
CA LYS A 63 7.02 27.36 13.57
C LYS A 63 6.68 25.93 13.21
N VAL A 64 5.74 25.75 12.30
CA VAL A 64 5.25 24.44 11.86
C VAL A 64 5.97 24.01 10.59
N TYR A 65 6.51 22.79 10.61
CA TYR A 65 7.23 22.15 9.52
C TYR A 65 6.51 20.86 9.10
N THR A 66 6.44 20.59 7.81
CA THR A 66 5.98 19.30 7.31
C THR A 66 7.06 18.22 7.52
N PRO A 67 6.68 16.93 7.59
CA PRO A 67 7.65 15.83 7.62
C PRO A 67 8.61 15.86 6.43
N GLN A 68 8.14 16.30 5.25
CA GLN A 68 8.95 16.48 4.05
C GLN A 68 10.05 17.53 4.26
N GLU A 69 9.70 18.69 4.87
CA GLU A 69 10.67 19.75 5.15
C GLU A 69 11.74 19.30 6.16
N ILE A 70 11.38 18.50 7.15
CA ILE A 70 12.33 17.92 8.11
C ILE A 70 13.23 16.89 7.44
N SER A 71 12.65 15.96 6.69
CA SER A 71 13.39 14.93 5.94
C SER A 71 14.33 15.55 4.92
N ALA A 72 13.90 16.62 4.25
CA ALA A 72 14.73 17.33 3.30
C ALA A 72 16.03 17.86 3.94
N LYS A 73 16.01 18.25 5.22
CA LYS A 73 17.23 18.69 5.92
C LYS A 73 18.26 17.57 6.08
N ILE A 74 17.76 16.34 6.31
CA ILE A 74 18.63 15.15 6.34
C ILE A 74 19.21 14.89 4.95
N LEU A 75 18.38 14.96 3.91
CA LEU A 75 18.81 14.74 2.53
C LEU A 75 19.81 15.82 2.05
N ILE A 76 19.61 17.09 2.45
CA ILE A 76 20.57 18.17 2.19
C ILE A 76 21.91 17.83 2.82
N LYS A 77 21.93 17.40 4.09
CA LYS A 77 23.18 17.02 4.77
C LYS A 77 23.88 15.86 4.07
N LEU A 78 23.14 14.83 3.66
CA LEU A 78 23.72 13.71 2.92
C LEU A 78 24.26 14.15 1.55
N LYS A 79 23.56 15.05 0.86
CA LYS A 79 24.01 15.64 -0.40
C LYS A 79 25.32 16.41 -0.20
N GLU A 80 25.38 17.30 0.81
CA GLU A 80 26.58 18.08 1.14
C GLU A 80 27.78 17.19 1.49
N ASP A 81 27.56 16.12 2.25
CA ASP A 81 28.59 15.15 2.60
C ASP A 81 29.11 14.40 1.37
N ALA A 82 28.19 14.00 0.47
CA ALA A 82 28.57 13.35 -0.78
C ALA A 82 29.35 14.30 -1.70
N GLU A 83 28.90 15.55 -1.86
CA GLU A 83 29.59 16.58 -2.64
C GLU A 83 31.01 16.91 -2.07
N ALA A 84 31.11 16.98 -0.75
CA ALA A 84 32.40 17.18 -0.09
C ALA A 84 33.38 16.01 -0.32
N TYR A 85 32.85 14.78 -0.32
CA TYR A 85 33.66 13.58 -0.57
C TYR A 85 34.07 13.43 -2.03
N LEU A 86 33.13 13.67 -2.96
CA LEU A 86 33.35 13.50 -4.40
C LEU A 86 34.09 14.68 -5.04
N GLY A 87 34.01 15.88 -4.45
CA GLY A 87 34.57 17.12 -5.01
C GLY A 87 33.74 17.66 -6.20
N GLU A 88 32.52 17.20 -6.39
CA GLU A 88 31.63 17.62 -7.47
C GLU A 88 30.17 17.68 -7.00
N SER A 89 29.32 18.36 -7.78
CA SER A 89 27.90 18.53 -7.45
C SER A 89 27.13 17.22 -7.62
N VAL A 90 26.28 16.92 -6.64
CA VAL A 90 25.33 15.79 -6.68
C VAL A 90 23.94 16.31 -7.00
N THR A 91 23.39 15.90 -8.14
CA THR A 91 22.08 16.38 -8.65
C THR A 91 21.02 15.34 -8.62
N ASP A 92 21.36 14.08 -8.86
CA ASP A 92 20.42 12.96 -8.98
C ASP A 92 20.48 12.04 -7.76
N ALA A 93 19.35 11.46 -7.38
CA ALA A 93 19.28 10.51 -6.28
C ALA A 93 18.27 9.38 -6.54
N VAL A 94 18.58 8.20 -6.02
CA VAL A 94 17.61 7.12 -5.76
C VAL A 94 17.36 7.12 -4.26
N ILE A 95 16.10 7.16 -3.85
CA ILE A 95 15.69 7.20 -2.44
C ILE A 95 14.91 5.93 -2.10
N THR A 96 15.22 5.33 -0.96
CA THR A 96 14.56 4.12 -0.51
C THR A 96 13.44 4.41 0.48
N VAL A 97 12.42 3.55 0.47
CA VAL A 97 11.28 3.57 1.39
C VAL A 97 10.95 2.14 1.85
N PRO A 98 10.31 1.95 3.01
CA PRO A 98 9.76 0.67 3.39
C PRO A 98 8.82 0.13 2.32
N ALA A 99 8.77 -1.20 2.17
CA ALA A 99 7.91 -1.83 1.17
C ALA A 99 6.42 -1.54 1.39
N TYR A 100 5.99 -1.38 2.65
CA TYR A 100 4.61 -1.05 3.03
C TYR A 100 4.23 0.43 2.86
N PHE A 101 5.18 1.32 2.55
CA PHE A 101 4.85 2.73 2.30
C PHE A 101 3.83 2.83 1.17
N ASN A 102 2.73 3.52 1.46
CA ASN A 102 1.70 3.83 0.49
C ASN A 102 2.09 4.99 -0.43
N ASP A 103 1.24 5.29 -1.41
CA ASP A 103 1.51 6.33 -2.41
C ASP A 103 1.72 7.71 -1.78
N SER A 104 0.96 8.06 -0.72
CA SER A 104 1.15 9.32 0.00
C SER A 104 2.52 9.42 0.65
N GLN A 105 2.97 8.35 1.30
CA GLN A 105 4.27 8.29 1.95
C GLN A 105 5.41 8.29 0.92
N ARG A 106 5.27 7.56 -0.18
CA ARG A 106 6.21 7.56 -1.32
C ARG A 106 6.32 8.93 -1.96
N LYS A 107 5.17 9.58 -2.21
CA LYS A 107 5.12 10.94 -2.75
C LYS A 107 5.77 11.94 -1.80
N ALA A 108 5.43 11.89 -0.51
CA ALA A 108 6.02 12.77 0.50
C ALA A 108 7.55 12.60 0.58
N THR A 109 8.05 11.36 0.44
CA THR A 109 9.48 11.08 0.39
C THR A 109 10.12 11.66 -0.88
N LYS A 110 9.47 11.54 -2.03
CA LYS A 110 9.94 12.16 -3.28
C LYS A 110 9.96 13.68 -3.18
N GLU A 111 8.92 14.28 -2.60
CA GLU A 111 8.85 15.73 -2.33
C GLU A 111 9.99 16.20 -1.43
N ALA A 112 10.33 15.43 -0.39
CA ALA A 112 11.47 15.72 0.47
C ALA A 112 12.80 15.79 -0.33
N GLY A 113 13.01 14.87 -1.26
CA GLY A 113 14.14 14.90 -2.18
C GLY A 113 14.16 16.15 -3.07
N THR A 114 13.00 16.53 -3.60
CA THR A 114 12.85 17.76 -4.41
C THR A 114 13.14 19.01 -3.59
N ILE A 115 12.63 19.10 -2.36
CA ILE A 115 12.91 20.22 -1.43
C ILE A 115 14.40 20.30 -1.10
N ALA A 116 15.09 19.16 -1.03
CA ALA A 116 16.54 19.08 -0.83
C ALA A 116 17.35 19.49 -2.08
N GLY A 117 16.72 19.81 -3.18
CA GLY A 117 17.38 20.16 -4.44
C GLY A 117 17.95 18.95 -5.17
N LEU A 118 17.35 17.78 -4.98
CA LEU A 118 17.68 16.54 -5.68
C LEU A 118 16.64 16.23 -6.76
N ASN A 119 17.10 15.78 -7.91
CA ASN A 119 16.27 15.14 -8.91
C ASN A 119 16.12 13.66 -8.52
N VAL A 120 14.94 13.30 -7.99
CA VAL A 120 14.67 11.93 -7.55
C VAL A 120 14.36 11.07 -8.76
N LEU A 121 15.35 10.30 -9.20
CA LEU A 121 15.25 9.42 -10.37
C LEU A 121 14.28 8.28 -10.12
N ARG A 122 14.28 7.73 -8.91
CA ARG A 122 13.42 6.63 -8.50
C ARG A 122 13.26 6.57 -6.97
N ILE A 123 12.06 6.15 -6.55
CA ILE A 123 11.79 5.65 -5.21
C ILE A 123 11.77 4.13 -5.30
N ILE A 124 12.56 3.42 -4.48
CA ILE A 124 12.59 1.96 -4.43
C ILE A 124 12.34 1.43 -3.03
N ASN A 125 11.88 0.19 -2.93
CA ASN A 125 11.67 -0.44 -1.65
C ASN A 125 13.00 -0.83 -1.00
N GLU A 126 13.14 -0.61 0.30
CA GLU A 126 14.34 -0.96 1.08
C GLU A 126 14.71 -2.44 0.96
N PRO A 127 13.78 -3.41 1.11
CA PRO A 127 14.12 -4.82 0.93
C PRO A 127 14.53 -5.17 -0.50
N THR A 128 13.97 -4.49 -1.48
CA THR A 128 14.36 -4.68 -2.87
C THR A 128 15.78 -4.15 -3.14
N ALA A 129 16.12 -3.00 -2.58
CA ALA A 129 17.49 -2.48 -2.63
C ALA A 129 18.47 -3.45 -1.96
N ALA A 130 18.11 -3.98 -0.78
CA ALA A 130 18.94 -4.98 -0.10
C ALA A 130 19.15 -6.24 -0.97
N ALA A 131 18.10 -6.72 -1.61
CA ALA A 131 18.17 -7.88 -2.52
C ALA A 131 19.05 -7.61 -3.75
N LEU A 132 19.02 -6.40 -4.31
CA LEU A 132 19.92 -6.01 -5.39
C LEU A 132 21.40 -6.12 -4.98
N ALA A 133 21.72 -5.61 -3.81
CA ALA A 133 23.09 -5.69 -3.28
C ALA A 133 23.54 -7.15 -3.06
N TYR A 134 22.59 -8.02 -2.72
CA TYR A 134 22.84 -9.44 -2.47
C TYR A 134 22.81 -10.28 -3.75
N GLY A 135 21.89 -10.00 -4.68
CA GLY A 135 21.50 -10.89 -5.78
C GLY A 135 22.32 -10.78 -7.07
N LEU A 136 23.20 -9.77 -7.18
CA LEU A 136 23.97 -9.54 -8.43
C LEU A 136 24.87 -10.72 -8.82
N ASP A 137 25.35 -11.49 -7.86
CA ASP A 137 26.23 -12.62 -8.07
C ASP A 137 25.49 -13.98 -8.23
N LYS A 138 24.15 -13.97 -8.06
CA LYS A 138 23.35 -15.21 -8.10
C LYS A 138 22.79 -15.43 -9.51
N LYS A 139 23.20 -16.53 -10.14
CA LYS A 139 22.78 -16.91 -11.49
C LYS A 139 21.57 -17.84 -11.53
N GLU A 140 21.22 -18.49 -10.43
CA GLU A 140 20.09 -19.40 -10.33
C GLU A 140 18.91 -18.70 -9.65
N ALA A 141 17.70 -19.08 -10.05
CA ALA A 141 16.48 -18.58 -9.40
C ALA A 141 16.39 -19.07 -7.95
N GLU A 142 16.40 -18.16 -7.01
CA GLU A 142 16.34 -18.44 -5.58
C GLU A 142 15.23 -17.61 -4.90
N LYS A 143 14.55 -18.23 -3.93
CA LYS A 143 13.62 -17.52 -3.04
C LYS A 143 14.37 -17.15 -1.77
N ILE A 144 14.43 -15.86 -1.51
CA ILE A 144 15.11 -15.29 -0.34
C ILE A 144 14.12 -14.54 0.52
N LEU A 145 14.37 -14.51 1.81
CA LEU A 145 13.64 -13.66 2.75
C LEU A 145 14.58 -12.57 3.24
N VAL A 146 14.16 -11.33 3.08
CA VAL A 146 14.81 -10.15 3.67
C VAL A 146 14.10 -9.81 4.96
N TYR A 147 14.83 -9.86 6.07
CA TYR A 147 14.40 -9.48 7.40
C TYR A 147 15.09 -8.16 7.76
N ASP A 148 14.35 -7.08 7.69
CA ASP A 148 14.85 -5.73 7.97
C ASP A 148 14.29 -5.22 9.30
N LEU A 149 15.14 -5.14 10.32
CA LEU A 149 14.82 -4.57 11.61
C LEU A 149 15.72 -3.38 11.88
N GLY A 150 15.19 -2.21 11.57
CA GLY A 150 15.84 -0.94 11.77
C GLY A 150 15.67 -0.35 13.19
N GLY A 151 15.90 0.93 13.33
CA GLY A 151 15.67 1.67 14.57
C GLY A 151 14.19 1.91 14.85
N GLY A 152 13.40 2.16 13.83
CA GLY A 152 12.00 2.57 13.96
C GLY A 152 10.97 1.62 13.38
N THR A 153 11.36 0.78 12.43
CA THR A 153 10.46 -0.06 11.65
C THR A 153 10.99 -1.47 11.51
N PHE A 154 10.07 -2.41 11.34
CA PHE A 154 10.34 -3.78 10.96
C PHE A 154 9.68 -4.11 9.63
N ASP A 155 10.44 -4.67 8.71
CA ASP A 155 10.02 -5.15 7.40
C ASP A 155 10.46 -6.58 7.17
N VAL A 156 9.61 -7.38 6.55
CA VAL A 156 9.94 -8.70 6.06
C VAL A 156 9.39 -8.88 4.66
N THR A 157 10.24 -9.32 3.75
CA THR A 157 9.88 -9.46 2.32
C THR A 157 10.42 -10.77 1.77
N VAL A 158 9.55 -11.49 1.07
CA VAL A 158 9.96 -12.66 0.28
C VAL A 158 10.15 -12.22 -1.16
N LEU A 159 11.32 -12.54 -1.68
CA LEU A 159 11.75 -12.17 -3.03
C LEU A 159 12.11 -13.43 -3.82
N GLU A 160 11.90 -13.38 -5.12
CA GLU A 160 12.54 -14.29 -6.08
C GLU A 160 13.64 -13.55 -6.83
N THR A 161 14.84 -14.13 -6.82
CA THR A 161 16.01 -13.59 -7.53
C THR A 161 16.49 -14.61 -8.55
N GLY A 162 16.90 -14.18 -9.72
CA GLY A 162 17.46 -15.06 -10.74
C GLY A 162 17.38 -14.40 -12.13
N ASP A 163 18.24 -14.78 -13.04
CA ASP A 163 18.30 -14.24 -14.42
C ASP A 163 18.28 -12.72 -14.49
N ASN A 164 18.97 -12.05 -13.56
CA ASN A 164 19.03 -10.60 -13.40
C ASN A 164 17.68 -9.93 -13.03
N ILE A 165 16.73 -10.72 -12.51
CA ILE A 165 15.41 -10.25 -12.06
C ILE A 165 15.36 -10.35 -10.53
N VAL A 166 14.77 -9.33 -9.90
CA VAL A 166 14.38 -9.35 -8.49
C VAL A 166 12.90 -9.04 -8.42
N GLU A 167 12.11 -10.02 -8.02
CA GLU A 167 10.65 -9.92 -7.91
C GLU A 167 10.21 -10.01 -6.45
N VAL A 168 9.36 -9.08 -6.02
CA VAL A 168 8.71 -9.13 -4.69
C VAL A 168 7.51 -10.07 -4.77
N LEU A 169 7.55 -11.20 -4.04
CA LEU A 169 6.45 -12.15 -3.97
C LEU A 169 5.43 -11.77 -2.90
N ALA A 170 5.91 -11.35 -1.72
CA ALA A 170 5.08 -10.83 -0.64
C ALA A 170 5.92 -9.97 0.29
N THR A 171 5.28 -9.06 0.98
CA THR A 171 5.91 -8.17 1.96
C THR A 171 5.01 -7.95 3.16
N GLY A 172 5.61 -7.67 4.30
CA GLY A 172 4.95 -7.39 5.55
C GLY A 172 5.84 -6.65 6.54
N GLY A 173 5.30 -6.05 7.59
CA GLY A 173 6.10 -5.35 8.60
C GLY A 173 5.30 -4.69 9.72
N ASN A 174 5.94 -3.84 10.47
CA ASN A 174 5.34 -3.00 11.52
C ASN A 174 6.09 -1.68 11.59
N ALA A 175 5.38 -0.57 11.29
CA ALA A 175 5.93 0.79 11.27
C ALA A 175 6.34 1.32 12.65
N PHE A 176 5.95 0.63 13.73
CA PHE A 176 6.22 1.00 15.11
C PHE A 176 6.97 -0.08 15.89
N LEU A 177 7.73 -0.92 15.21
CA LEU A 177 8.55 -1.95 15.81
C LEU A 177 9.99 -1.80 15.32
N GLY A 178 10.90 -1.49 16.23
CA GLY A 178 12.32 -1.35 15.91
C GLY A 178 13.20 -1.22 17.15
N GLY A 179 14.44 -0.85 16.95
CA GLY A 179 15.42 -0.66 18.01
C GLY A 179 15.01 0.38 19.05
N ASP A 180 14.26 1.41 18.64
CA ASP A 180 13.72 2.43 19.57
C ASP A 180 12.73 1.80 20.57
N ASP A 181 11.98 0.79 20.16
CA ASP A 181 11.04 0.09 21.04
C ASP A 181 11.78 -0.83 22.03
N PHE A 182 12.93 -1.38 21.62
CA PHE A 182 13.83 -2.09 22.50
C PHE A 182 14.45 -1.14 23.55
N ASP A 183 14.85 0.05 23.13
CA ASP A 183 15.34 1.09 24.04
C ASP A 183 14.27 1.50 25.04
N ASN A 184 13.03 1.67 24.60
CA ASN A 184 11.92 2.01 25.48
C ASN A 184 11.68 0.96 26.60
N LYS A 185 11.89 -0.34 26.32
CA LYS A 185 11.81 -1.38 27.35
C LYS A 185 12.89 -1.19 28.43
N ILE A 186 14.10 -0.81 28.04
CA ILE A 186 15.18 -0.48 28.98
C ILE A 186 14.83 0.78 29.78
N ILE A 187 14.34 1.83 29.10
CA ILE A 187 13.93 3.08 29.75
C ILE A 187 12.84 2.83 30.78
N ASP A 188 11.79 2.12 30.44
CA ASP A 188 10.69 1.79 31.35
C ASP A 188 11.17 1.02 32.58
N TRP A 189 12.08 0.08 32.37
CA TRP A 189 12.72 -0.63 33.48
C TRP A 189 13.52 0.31 34.38
N LEU A 190 14.39 1.16 33.80
CA LEU A 190 15.20 2.11 34.57
C LEU A 190 14.35 3.09 35.37
N VAL A 191 13.29 3.62 34.76
CA VAL A 191 12.34 4.53 35.44
C VAL A 191 11.64 3.82 36.60
N SER A 192 11.21 2.58 36.39
CA SER A 192 10.57 1.78 37.43
C SER A 192 11.50 1.49 38.59
N GLU A 193 12.75 1.07 38.33
CA GLU A 193 13.76 0.79 39.34
C GLU A 193 14.10 2.05 40.15
N PHE A 194 14.31 3.19 39.45
CA PHE A 194 14.63 4.44 40.11
C PHE A 194 13.48 4.95 41.00
N LYS A 195 12.24 4.82 40.53
CA LYS A 195 11.05 5.18 41.29
C LYS A 195 10.90 4.30 42.51
N ASN A 196 11.19 3.01 42.41
CA ASN A 196 11.12 2.10 43.58
C ASN A 196 12.18 2.43 44.62
N GLU A 197 13.38 2.89 44.23
CA GLU A 197 14.46 3.22 45.14
C GLU A 197 14.37 4.61 45.75
N THR A 198 13.91 5.59 44.98
CA THR A 198 13.97 7.01 45.35
C THR A 198 12.61 7.64 45.57
N GLY A 199 11.51 6.99 45.13
CA GLY A 199 10.16 7.57 45.08
C GLY A 199 9.96 8.60 43.94
N ILE A 200 10.99 8.90 43.14
CA ILE A 200 10.94 9.94 42.09
C ILE A 200 10.59 9.29 40.75
N ASP A 201 9.61 9.84 40.06
CA ASP A 201 9.22 9.43 38.73
C ASP A 201 9.93 10.30 37.68
N LEU A 202 10.87 9.71 36.93
CA LEU A 202 11.63 10.40 35.91
C LEU A 202 10.84 10.68 34.61
N LYS A 203 9.62 10.11 34.44
CA LYS A 203 8.81 10.31 33.23
C LYS A 203 8.38 11.77 33.02
N GLY A 204 8.32 12.57 34.07
CA GLY A 204 8.01 13.99 34.01
C GLY A 204 9.20 14.90 33.67
N ASP A 205 10.41 14.38 33.63
CA ASP A 205 11.63 15.13 33.36
C ASP A 205 12.16 14.81 31.96
N ILE A 206 11.92 15.73 31.02
CA ILE A 206 12.28 15.56 29.60
C ILE A 206 13.79 15.40 29.44
N MET A 207 14.60 16.12 30.22
CA MET A 207 16.07 16.00 30.15
C MET A 207 16.55 14.65 30.67
N ALA A 208 15.96 14.17 31.76
CA ALA A 208 16.25 12.84 32.29
C ALA A 208 15.87 11.75 31.29
N LEU A 209 14.69 11.84 30.67
CA LEU A 209 14.24 10.90 29.63
C LEU A 209 15.18 10.86 28.44
N GLN A 210 15.68 12.00 27.97
CA GLN A 210 16.63 12.05 26.86
C GLN A 210 17.97 11.38 27.21
N ARG A 211 18.47 11.59 28.46
CA ARG A 211 19.67 10.91 28.95
C ARG A 211 19.45 9.41 29.10
N LEU A 212 18.28 8.99 29.57
CA LEU A 212 17.89 7.59 29.63
C LEU A 212 17.83 6.95 28.25
N LYS A 213 17.31 7.67 27.26
CA LYS A 213 17.26 7.19 25.87
C LYS A 213 18.66 6.91 25.30
N GLU A 214 19.58 7.86 25.46
CA GLU A 214 20.96 7.69 25.01
C GLU A 214 21.64 6.52 25.73
N ALA A 215 21.47 6.41 27.04
CA ALA A 215 22.03 5.33 27.84
C ALA A 215 21.43 3.96 27.46
N ALA A 216 20.13 3.89 27.20
CA ALA A 216 19.45 2.67 26.79
C ALA A 216 19.93 2.20 25.40
N GLU A 217 20.05 3.11 24.43
CA GLU A 217 20.59 2.79 23.11
C GLU A 217 22.03 2.27 23.19
N ASN A 218 22.88 2.90 24.01
CA ASN A 218 24.26 2.47 24.21
C ASN A 218 24.31 1.08 24.88
N ALA A 219 23.51 0.87 25.93
CA ALA A 219 23.43 -0.43 26.60
C ALA A 219 22.95 -1.54 25.65
N LYS A 220 21.92 -1.29 24.84
CA LYS A 220 21.46 -2.23 23.80
C LYS A 220 22.61 -2.60 22.84
N LYS A 221 23.37 -1.62 22.36
CA LYS A 221 24.50 -1.85 21.45
C LYS A 221 25.60 -2.68 22.12
N GLU A 222 25.97 -2.34 23.35
CA GLU A 222 26.99 -3.07 24.10
C GLU A 222 26.58 -4.51 24.39
N LEU A 223 25.32 -4.76 24.73
CA LEU A 223 24.79 -6.10 24.98
C LEU A 223 24.71 -7.00 23.73
N SER A 224 24.92 -6.45 22.55
CA SER A 224 25.07 -7.28 21.33
C SER A 224 26.39 -8.04 21.30
N SER A 225 27.42 -7.58 22.01
CA SER A 225 28.72 -8.23 22.13
C SER A 225 29.06 -8.68 23.56
N ALA A 226 28.65 -7.88 24.59
CA ALA A 226 28.90 -8.18 25.99
C ALA A 226 27.74 -8.93 26.64
N GLN A 227 28.02 -9.66 27.73
CA GLN A 227 27.00 -10.35 28.53
C GLN A 227 26.34 -9.44 29.59
N GLU A 228 27.01 -8.36 29.95
CA GLU A 228 26.57 -7.40 30.96
C GLU A 228 27.11 -6.01 30.62
N THR A 229 26.34 -4.97 30.93
CA THR A 229 26.78 -3.56 30.85
C THR A 229 26.33 -2.80 32.10
N GLU A 230 27.03 -1.70 32.42
CA GLU A 230 26.66 -0.78 33.49
C GLU A 230 26.11 0.52 32.91
N ILE A 231 24.89 0.87 33.30
CA ILE A 231 24.25 2.15 32.99
C ILE A 231 24.51 3.08 34.16
N ASN A 232 25.32 4.12 33.94
CA ASN A 232 25.72 5.09 34.96
C ASN A 232 25.34 6.50 34.51
N LEU A 233 24.34 7.07 35.20
CA LEU A 233 23.83 8.42 34.93
C LEU A 233 23.92 9.27 36.19
N PRO A 234 25.09 9.90 36.44
CA PRO A 234 25.27 10.80 37.58
C PRO A 234 24.41 12.05 37.42
N PHE A 235 23.88 12.55 38.53
CA PHE A 235 23.04 13.75 38.56
C PHE A 235 21.83 13.67 37.60
N ILE A 236 21.13 12.53 37.61
CA ILE A 236 19.99 12.32 36.70
C ILE A 236 18.81 13.24 37.10
N THR A 237 18.67 13.54 38.38
CA THR A 237 17.72 14.49 38.95
C THR A 237 18.17 14.95 40.32
N ALA A 238 17.39 15.80 40.99
CA ALA A 238 17.62 16.24 42.34
C ALA A 238 16.30 16.41 43.12
N ASP A 239 16.34 16.20 44.42
CA ASP A 239 15.24 16.50 45.35
C ASP A 239 15.73 17.35 46.53
N ALA A 240 14.87 17.53 47.56
CA ALA A 240 15.20 18.31 48.76
C ALA A 240 16.42 17.76 49.53
N THR A 241 16.80 16.50 49.33
CA THR A 241 17.96 15.85 49.98
C THR A 241 19.26 15.96 49.16
N GLY A 242 19.17 16.51 47.94
CA GLY A 242 20.31 16.73 47.04
C GLY A 242 20.21 15.95 45.74
N PRO A 243 21.35 15.93 45.01
CA PRO A 243 21.41 15.26 43.70
C PRO A 243 21.22 13.74 43.84
N LYS A 244 20.56 13.15 42.83
CA LYS A 244 20.34 11.71 42.72
C LYS A 244 21.07 11.17 41.48
N HIS A 245 21.57 9.95 41.64
CA HIS A 245 22.34 9.25 40.61
C HIS A 245 21.61 7.95 40.28
N LEU A 246 21.66 7.54 39.03
CA LEU A 246 21.17 6.23 38.58
C LEU A 246 22.35 5.39 38.14
N VAL A 247 22.57 4.27 38.84
CA VAL A 247 23.59 3.27 38.49
C VAL A 247 22.94 1.91 38.51
N LYS A 248 22.92 1.25 37.35
CA LYS A 248 22.30 -0.09 37.20
C LYS A 248 23.14 -0.97 36.29
N LYS A 249 23.23 -2.23 36.67
CA LYS A 249 23.77 -3.28 35.82
C LYS A 249 22.63 -3.95 35.04
N LEU A 250 22.83 -4.11 33.75
CA LEU A 250 21.90 -4.79 32.86
C LEU A 250 22.61 -5.96 32.20
N THR A 251 22.08 -7.17 32.41
CA THR A 251 22.57 -8.36 31.73
C THR A 251 21.87 -8.56 30.40
N ARG A 252 22.53 -9.19 29.45
CA ARG A 252 21.93 -9.59 28.17
C ARG A 252 20.65 -10.40 28.39
N ALA A 253 20.69 -11.42 29.25
CA ALA A 253 19.52 -12.25 29.54
C ALA A 253 18.31 -11.46 30.03
N LYS A 254 18.54 -10.45 30.90
CA LYS A 254 17.44 -9.57 31.36
C LYS A 254 16.91 -8.71 30.23
N PHE A 255 17.78 -8.12 29.42
CA PHE A 255 17.39 -7.33 28.25
C PHE A 255 16.59 -8.17 27.25
N GLU A 256 17.08 -9.35 26.90
CA GLU A 256 16.38 -10.28 26.00
C GLU A 256 14.99 -10.67 26.52
N GLY A 257 14.85 -10.91 27.81
CA GLY A 257 13.55 -11.14 28.45
C GLY A 257 12.58 -9.95 28.34
N MET A 258 13.09 -8.71 28.30
CA MET A 258 12.24 -7.51 28.13
C MET A 258 11.71 -7.37 26.72
N ILE A 259 12.47 -7.82 25.69
CA ILE A 259 12.16 -7.65 24.27
C ILE A 259 11.57 -8.91 23.62
N ASP A 260 11.47 -10.00 24.35
CA ASP A 260 11.03 -11.31 23.83
C ASP A 260 9.70 -11.24 23.07
N SER A 261 8.70 -10.53 23.61
CA SER A 261 7.42 -10.34 22.96
C SER A 261 7.52 -9.56 21.63
N LEU A 262 8.38 -8.55 21.57
CA LEU A 262 8.59 -7.74 20.37
C LEU A 262 9.27 -8.56 19.26
N VAL A 263 10.26 -9.38 19.64
CA VAL A 263 10.90 -10.30 18.71
C VAL A 263 9.91 -11.38 18.24
N GLY A 264 9.05 -11.89 19.14
CA GLY A 264 7.97 -12.82 18.81
C GLY A 264 6.99 -12.28 17.75
N GLU A 265 6.67 -10.98 17.80
CA GLU A 265 5.84 -10.32 16.77
C GLU A 265 6.50 -10.41 15.40
N THR A 266 7.82 -10.22 15.30
CA THR A 266 8.53 -10.33 14.02
C THR A 266 8.43 -11.73 13.43
N ILE A 267 8.52 -12.77 14.27
CA ILE A 267 8.39 -14.17 13.84
C ILE A 267 6.97 -14.47 13.35
N THR A 268 5.97 -13.88 14.00
CA THR A 268 4.57 -13.97 13.54
C THR A 268 4.43 -13.38 12.14
N LYS A 269 4.98 -12.19 11.91
CA LYS A 269 4.96 -11.54 10.59
C LYS A 269 5.69 -12.35 9.51
N ILE A 270 6.82 -12.98 9.83
CA ILE A 270 7.50 -13.90 8.91
C ILE A 270 6.54 -15.01 8.43
N ASN A 271 5.82 -15.64 9.37
CA ASN A 271 4.89 -16.71 9.02
C ASN A 271 3.74 -16.23 8.12
N GLU A 272 3.21 -15.04 8.39
CA GLU A 272 2.16 -14.40 7.58
C GLU A 272 2.66 -14.16 6.15
N VAL A 273 3.81 -13.52 5.98
CA VAL A 273 4.37 -13.17 4.66
C VAL A 273 4.74 -14.40 3.83
N ILE A 274 5.29 -15.44 4.46
CA ILE A 274 5.57 -16.70 3.77
C ILE A 274 4.28 -17.36 3.26
N LYS A 275 3.23 -17.34 4.09
CA LYS A 275 1.91 -17.84 3.69
C LYS A 275 1.32 -17.01 2.54
N ASP A 276 1.43 -15.68 2.59
CA ASP A 276 0.93 -14.78 1.55
C ASP A 276 1.67 -14.97 0.21
N ALA A 277 2.95 -15.33 0.27
CA ALA A 277 3.73 -15.72 -0.90
C ALA A 277 3.33 -17.11 -1.46
N GLY A 278 2.44 -17.84 -0.80
CA GLY A 278 2.08 -19.22 -1.19
C GLY A 278 3.20 -20.23 -0.98
N LEU A 279 4.13 -19.94 -0.06
CA LEU A 279 5.34 -20.73 0.16
C LEU A 279 5.36 -21.37 1.56
N SER A 280 6.32 -22.26 1.75
CA SER A 280 6.73 -22.81 3.04
C SER A 280 8.12 -22.28 3.43
N LYS A 281 8.49 -22.38 4.71
CA LYS A 281 9.84 -22.01 5.17
C LYS A 281 10.96 -22.79 4.48
N SER A 282 10.68 -24.00 4.04
CA SER A 282 11.64 -24.83 3.31
C SER A 282 11.95 -24.31 1.90
N ASP A 283 11.04 -23.56 1.30
CA ASP A 283 11.23 -22.96 -0.02
C ASP A 283 12.19 -21.76 0.01
N ILE A 284 12.33 -21.12 1.19
CA ILE A 284 13.26 -20.01 1.38
C ILE A 284 14.69 -20.55 1.38
N LYS A 285 15.48 -20.18 0.40
CA LYS A 285 16.88 -20.60 0.25
C LYS A 285 17.78 -19.91 1.26
N GLU A 286 17.65 -18.60 1.37
CA GLU A 286 18.46 -17.78 2.26
C GLU A 286 17.61 -16.77 3.03
N VAL A 287 18.08 -16.40 4.22
CA VAL A 287 17.52 -15.33 5.05
C VAL A 287 18.59 -14.26 5.20
N VAL A 288 18.31 -13.09 4.67
CA VAL A 288 19.20 -11.92 4.68
C VAL A 288 18.79 -10.99 5.81
N MET A 289 19.73 -10.67 6.71
CA MET A 289 19.49 -9.80 7.85
C MET A 289 19.90 -8.37 7.50
N VAL A 290 18.95 -7.44 7.65
CA VAL A 290 19.10 -6.01 7.33
C VAL A 290 18.68 -5.17 8.53
N GLY A 291 19.33 -4.01 8.71
CA GLY A 291 19.08 -3.10 9.80
C GLY A 291 19.91 -3.38 11.06
N GLY A 292 20.31 -2.32 11.76
CA GLY A 292 21.22 -2.41 12.92
C GLY A 292 20.68 -3.23 14.08
N SER A 293 19.37 -3.27 14.27
CA SER A 293 18.73 -4.03 15.34
C SER A 293 18.79 -5.55 15.14
N THR A 294 19.10 -6.04 13.93
CA THR A 294 19.38 -7.45 13.68
C THR A 294 20.70 -7.95 14.30
N ARG A 295 21.51 -7.03 14.82
CA ARG A 295 22.72 -7.41 15.58
C ARG A 295 22.41 -7.95 16.97
N VAL A 296 21.19 -7.72 17.48
CA VAL A 296 20.73 -8.25 18.79
C VAL A 296 20.72 -9.78 18.74
N PRO A 297 21.43 -10.49 19.67
CA PRO A 297 21.55 -11.95 19.63
C PRO A 297 20.23 -12.68 19.63
N LEU A 298 19.27 -12.28 20.46
CA LEU A 298 17.93 -12.91 20.52
C LEU A 298 17.23 -12.86 19.15
N VAL A 299 17.33 -11.75 18.42
CA VAL A 299 16.74 -11.62 17.08
C VAL A 299 17.33 -12.66 16.14
N GLN A 300 18.66 -12.80 16.13
CA GLN A 300 19.35 -13.78 15.29
C GLN A 300 18.99 -15.21 15.67
N GLU A 301 18.92 -15.50 16.97
CA GLU A 301 18.56 -16.82 17.48
C GLU A 301 17.13 -17.23 17.07
N GLU A 302 16.17 -16.36 17.27
CA GLU A 302 14.76 -16.66 16.97
C GLU A 302 14.51 -16.79 15.47
N VAL A 303 15.13 -15.96 14.63
CA VAL A 303 15.06 -16.11 13.18
C VAL A 303 15.75 -17.39 12.71
N LYS A 304 16.94 -17.70 13.22
CA LYS A 304 17.65 -18.96 12.92
C LYS A 304 16.81 -20.18 13.32
N LYS A 305 16.20 -20.15 14.48
CA LYS A 305 15.31 -21.21 14.99
C LYS A 305 14.07 -21.36 14.11
N ALA A 306 13.48 -20.23 13.65
CA ALA A 306 12.29 -20.23 12.80
C ALA A 306 12.52 -20.93 11.45
N PHE A 307 13.72 -20.85 10.89
CA PHE A 307 14.07 -21.45 9.59
C PHE A 307 14.90 -22.72 9.68
N GLY A 308 15.49 -23.02 10.84
CA GLY A 308 16.36 -24.19 11.03
C GLY A 308 17.64 -24.16 10.19
N LYS A 309 18.12 -22.97 9.81
CA LYS A 309 19.32 -22.78 8.96
C LYS A 309 20.13 -21.57 9.40
N GLU A 310 21.38 -21.51 8.94
CA GLU A 310 22.24 -20.34 9.18
C GLU A 310 21.72 -19.11 8.43
N LEU A 311 21.87 -17.96 9.08
CA LEU A 311 21.49 -16.66 8.51
C LEU A 311 22.64 -16.11 7.66
N ASN A 312 22.32 -15.49 6.54
CA ASN A 312 23.31 -14.82 5.73
C ASN A 312 23.75 -13.50 6.39
N LYS A 313 25.01 -13.46 6.79
CA LYS A 313 25.68 -12.32 7.43
C LYS A 313 26.78 -11.73 6.54
N SER A 314 26.88 -12.14 5.27
CA SER A 314 27.91 -11.68 4.33
C SER A 314 27.72 -10.22 3.93
N VAL A 315 26.52 -9.68 4.10
CA VAL A 315 26.17 -8.30 3.79
C VAL A 315 26.20 -7.48 5.08
N ASN A 316 26.79 -6.28 5.03
CA ASN A 316 26.74 -5.35 6.15
C ASN A 316 25.30 -4.84 6.31
N PRO A 317 24.61 -5.13 7.42
CA PRO A 317 23.20 -4.78 7.60
C PRO A 317 22.95 -3.27 7.65
N ASP A 318 23.97 -2.46 7.92
CA ASP A 318 23.85 -1.00 8.00
C ASP A 318 24.00 -0.32 6.62
N GLU A 319 24.65 -0.98 5.65
CA GLU A 319 25.02 -0.40 4.35
C GLU A 319 24.29 -1.01 3.16
N VAL A 320 23.75 -2.21 3.32
CA VAL A 320 23.22 -3.02 2.21
C VAL A 320 22.13 -2.30 1.40
N VAL A 321 21.25 -1.55 2.05
CA VAL A 321 20.16 -0.80 1.38
C VAL A 321 20.76 0.34 0.55
N ALA A 322 21.73 1.07 1.08
CA ALA A 322 22.41 2.16 0.37
C ALA A 322 23.19 1.64 -0.85
N ILE A 323 23.85 0.48 -0.72
CA ILE A 323 24.56 -0.19 -1.81
C ILE A 323 23.55 -0.58 -2.91
N GLY A 324 22.42 -1.18 -2.56
CA GLY A 324 21.37 -1.54 -3.51
C GLY A 324 20.76 -0.33 -4.21
N ALA A 325 20.54 0.77 -3.50
CA ALA A 325 20.11 2.03 -4.08
C ALA A 325 21.14 2.60 -5.08
N ALA A 326 22.42 2.51 -4.76
CA ALA A 326 23.50 2.93 -5.68
C ALA A 326 23.55 2.06 -6.94
N ILE A 327 23.38 0.74 -6.79
CA ILE A 327 23.27 -0.18 -7.92
C ILE A 327 22.08 0.20 -8.81
N GLN A 328 20.91 0.50 -8.24
CA GLN A 328 19.75 0.97 -8.99
C GLN A 328 20.04 2.27 -9.73
N GLY A 329 20.78 3.18 -9.11
CA GLY A 329 21.26 4.41 -9.76
C GLY A 329 22.12 4.09 -11.00
N ALA A 330 23.06 3.16 -10.87
CA ALA A 330 23.92 2.71 -11.96
C ALA A 330 23.12 2.04 -13.11
N VAL A 331 22.09 1.26 -12.75
CA VAL A 331 21.16 0.67 -13.75
C VAL A 331 20.42 1.76 -14.52
N ILE A 332 19.88 2.77 -13.83
CA ILE A 332 19.17 3.89 -14.48
C ILE A 332 20.10 4.70 -15.38
N LYS A 333 21.35 4.88 -14.99
CA LYS A 333 22.37 5.57 -15.82
C LYS A 333 22.90 4.71 -16.98
N GLY A 334 22.60 3.42 -17.00
CA GLY A 334 23.04 2.48 -18.04
C GLY A 334 24.45 1.90 -17.82
N ASP A 335 25.05 2.13 -16.65
CA ASP A 335 26.37 1.61 -16.28
C ASP A 335 26.32 0.11 -15.93
N VAL A 336 25.16 -0.36 -15.47
CA VAL A 336 24.85 -1.78 -15.21
C VAL A 336 23.65 -2.17 -16.06
N LYS A 337 23.80 -3.20 -16.89
CA LYS A 337 22.80 -3.52 -17.95
C LYS A 337 21.83 -4.64 -17.60
N ASP A 338 22.05 -5.38 -16.50
CA ASP A 338 21.48 -6.72 -16.37
C ASP A 338 20.62 -6.93 -15.11
N VAL A 339 20.04 -5.89 -14.54
CA VAL A 339 19.15 -6.03 -13.36
C VAL A 339 17.79 -5.37 -13.61
N LEU A 340 16.71 -6.13 -13.53
CA LEU A 340 15.33 -5.63 -13.62
C LEU A 340 14.65 -5.74 -12.25
N LEU A 341 14.17 -4.61 -11.75
CA LEU A 341 13.38 -4.54 -10.52
C LEU A 341 11.90 -4.64 -10.86
N LEU A 342 11.22 -5.57 -10.20
CA LEU A 342 9.77 -5.71 -10.29
C LEU A 342 9.15 -5.55 -8.90
N ASP A 343 8.46 -4.42 -8.68
CA ASP A 343 7.57 -4.24 -7.54
C ASP A 343 6.16 -4.69 -7.90
N VAL A 344 5.36 -5.06 -6.91
CA VAL A 344 3.99 -5.52 -7.11
C VAL A 344 2.97 -4.68 -6.32
N THR A 345 1.75 -4.61 -6.84
CA THR A 345 0.66 -3.93 -6.15
C THR A 345 0.23 -4.71 -4.89
N PRO A 346 0.11 -4.06 -3.72
CA PRO A 346 -0.23 -4.76 -2.47
C PRO A 346 -1.69 -5.19 -2.40
N LEU A 347 -2.59 -4.50 -3.11
CA LEU A 347 -4.02 -4.76 -3.20
C LEU A 347 -4.50 -4.48 -4.62
N SER A 348 -5.65 -5.08 -4.98
CA SER A 348 -6.32 -4.80 -6.25
C SER A 348 -6.84 -3.36 -6.30
N LEU A 349 -6.80 -2.78 -7.50
CA LEU A 349 -7.29 -1.45 -7.81
C LEU A 349 -8.39 -1.54 -8.86
N GLY A 350 -9.43 -0.76 -8.71
CA GLY A 350 -10.59 -0.79 -9.61
C GLY A 350 -11.51 0.40 -9.43
N ILE A 351 -12.68 0.30 -10.03
CA ILE A 351 -13.73 1.33 -9.94
C ILE A 351 -15.06 0.71 -9.51
N GLU A 352 -15.93 1.56 -8.97
CA GLU A 352 -17.33 1.20 -8.76
C GLU A 352 -18.06 1.13 -10.09
N THR A 353 -18.83 0.05 -10.28
CA THR A 353 -19.68 -0.17 -11.44
C THR A 353 -21.13 -0.42 -11.03
N LEU A 354 -22.01 -0.61 -12.02
CA LEU A 354 -23.44 -0.74 -11.81
C LEU A 354 -23.78 -1.80 -10.75
N GLY A 355 -24.61 -1.41 -9.77
CA GLY A 355 -24.99 -2.24 -8.64
C GLY A 355 -24.05 -2.15 -7.44
N GLY A 356 -23.13 -1.18 -7.43
CA GLY A 356 -22.17 -0.96 -6.34
C GLY A 356 -21.06 -2.01 -6.28
N VAL A 357 -20.81 -2.71 -7.37
CA VAL A 357 -19.76 -3.73 -7.49
C VAL A 357 -18.42 -3.08 -7.77
N MET A 358 -17.35 -3.59 -7.17
CA MET A 358 -15.98 -3.21 -7.53
C MET A 358 -15.51 -4.04 -8.72
N THR A 359 -15.29 -3.37 -9.84
CA THR A 359 -14.62 -3.99 -11.00
C THR A 359 -13.14 -3.72 -10.93
N LYS A 360 -12.37 -4.80 -10.76
CA LYS A 360 -10.90 -4.74 -10.66
C LYS A 360 -10.29 -4.51 -12.04
N ILE A 361 -9.41 -3.53 -12.15
CA ILE A 361 -8.65 -3.22 -13.37
C ILE A 361 -7.20 -3.69 -13.22
N ILE A 362 -6.63 -3.52 -12.03
CA ILE A 362 -5.30 -4.03 -11.68
C ILE A 362 -5.46 -4.98 -10.50
N GLU A 363 -5.09 -6.23 -10.68
CA GLU A 363 -5.14 -7.25 -9.64
C GLU A 363 -4.00 -7.08 -8.62
N LYS A 364 -4.25 -7.50 -7.37
CA LYS A 364 -3.22 -7.67 -6.34
C LYS A 364 -2.05 -8.51 -6.90
N GLY A 365 -0.82 -8.10 -6.59
CA GLY A 365 0.37 -8.79 -7.05
C GLY A 365 0.77 -8.48 -8.49
N THR A 366 0.12 -7.51 -9.15
CA THR A 366 0.55 -7.06 -10.49
C THR A 366 1.87 -6.30 -10.38
N THR A 367 2.84 -6.68 -11.20
CA THR A 367 4.14 -6.03 -11.30
C THR A 367 4.00 -4.58 -11.76
N ILE A 368 4.75 -3.66 -11.14
CA ILE A 368 4.81 -2.26 -11.52
C ILE A 368 6.21 -1.87 -12.08
N PRO A 369 6.31 -0.90 -13.00
CA PRO A 369 5.22 -0.09 -13.54
C PRO A 369 4.24 -0.88 -14.41
N THR A 370 2.97 -0.49 -14.38
CA THR A 370 1.92 -1.15 -15.17
C THR A 370 0.87 -0.16 -15.64
N LYS A 371 0.29 -0.46 -16.77
CA LYS A 371 -0.76 0.33 -17.36
C LYS A 371 -1.85 -0.60 -17.90
N LYS A 372 -3.08 -0.44 -17.42
CA LYS A 372 -4.24 -1.23 -17.86
C LYS A 372 -5.43 -0.34 -18.09
N SER A 373 -6.19 -0.63 -19.12
CA SER A 373 -7.44 0.08 -19.43
C SER A 373 -8.57 -0.90 -19.68
N GLN A 374 -9.79 -0.42 -19.41
CA GLN A 374 -11.02 -1.15 -19.70
C GLN A 374 -12.08 -0.15 -20.15
N VAL A 375 -12.95 -0.59 -21.08
CA VAL A 375 -14.05 0.23 -21.61
C VAL A 375 -15.31 -0.06 -20.82
N PHE A 376 -15.96 1.00 -20.37
CA PHE A 376 -17.24 0.99 -19.66
C PHE A 376 -18.26 1.79 -20.44
N SER A 377 -19.51 1.77 -20.00
CA SER A 377 -20.60 2.52 -20.63
C SER A 377 -21.48 3.20 -19.59
N THR A 378 -22.47 3.96 -20.06
CA THR A 378 -23.47 4.63 -19.22
C THR A 378 -24.53 3.63 -18.73
N ALA A 379 -25.02 3.86 -17.50
CA ALA A 379 -26.06 3.06 -16.86
C ALA A 379 -27.48 3.53 -17.20
N GLU A 380 -27.62 4.79 -17.63
CA GLU A 380 -28.91 5.44 -17.91
C GLU A 380 -28.95 6.05 -19.32
N ASP A 381 -30.15 6.19 -19.88
CA ASP A 381 -30.35 6.86 -21.16
C ASP A 381 -30.05 8.37 -21.02
N ASN A 382 -29.39 8.92 -22.03
CA ASN A 382 -29.02 10.33 -22.10
C ASN A 382 -28.16 10.83 -20.92
N GLN A 383 -27.42 9.94 -20.28
CA GLN A 383 -26.48 10.28 -19.20
C GLN A 383 -25.35 11.13 -19.75
N SER A 384 -25.22 12.36 -19.27
CA SER A 384 -24.25 13.38 -19.76
C SER A 384 -22.91 13.39 -19.01
N ALA A 385 -22.83 12.68 -17.89
CA ALA A 385 -21.64 12.58 -17.06
C ALA A 385 -21.53 11.22 -16.39
N VAL A 386 -20.32 10.78 -16.10
CA VAL A 386 -20.04 9.59 -15.27
C VAL A 386 -19.10 9.97 -14.14
N THR A 387 -19.36 9.46 -12.94
CA THR A 387 -18.48 9.58 -11.80
C THR A 387 -17.60 8.33 -11.74
N ILE A 388 -16.30 8.53 -11.75
CA ILE A 388 -15.31 7.46 -11.59
C ILE A 388 -14.89 7.46 -10.12
N MET A 389 -15.33 6.44 -9.37
CA MET A 389 -14.90 6.22 -7.99
C MET A 389 -13.77 5.20 -7.99
N VAL A 390 -12.57 5.63 -7.59
CA VAL A 390 -11.37 4.80 -7.57
C VAL A 390 -11.27 4.07 -6.23
N LEU A 391 -11.10 2.76 -6.27
CA LEU A 391 -11.17 1.86 -5.13
C LEU A 391 -9.90 1.01 -5.01
N GLN A 392 -9.58 0.65 -3.77
CA GLN A 392 -8.51 -0.27 -3.43
C GLN A 392 -9.01 -1.31 -2.44
N GLY A 393 -8.76 -2.60 -2.70
CA GLY A 393 -9.13 -3.70 -1.81
C GLY A 393 -9.51 -4.97 -2.55
N GLU A 394 -9.97 -5.96 -1.78
CA GLU A 394 -10.27 -7.31 -2.29
C GLU A 394 -11.75 -7.71 -2.19
N ARG A 395 -12.62 -6.85 -1.59
CA ARG A 395 -14.05 -7.10 -1.47
C ARG A 395 -14.77 -6.89 -2.81
N GLU A 396 -15.87 -7.58 -3.03
CA GLU A 396 -16.63 -7.51 -4.28
C GLU A 396 -17.48 -6.22 -4.40
N PHE A 397 -17.75 -5.52 -3.29
CA PHE A 397 -18.55 -4.31 -3.30
C PHE A 397 -17.75 -3.06 -3.00
N ALA A 398 -18.05 -1.98 -3.72
CA ALA A 398 -17.35 -0.69 -3.60
C ALA A 398 -17.32 -0.16 -2.17
N ARG A 399 -18.45 -0.24 -1.46
CA ARG A 399 -18.59 0.26 -0.08
C ARG A 399 -17.73 -0.47 0.95
N ASP A 400 -17.33 -1.71 0.65
CA ASP A 400 -16.54 -2.58 1.52
C ASP A 400 -15.04 -2.47 1.21
N ASN A 401 -14.66 -1.65 0.22
CA ASN A 401 -13.30 -1.35 -0.16
C ASN A 401 -12.94 0.10 0.17
N LYS A 402 -11.67 0.43 0.10
CA LYS A 402 -11.20 1.79 0.35
C LYS A 402 -11.39 2.67 -0.87
N SER A 403 -12.05 3.81 -0.69
CA SER A 403 -12.09 4.87 -1.71
C SER A 403 -10.78 5.64 -1.71
N LEU A 404 -10.13 5.71 -2.86
CA LEU A 404 -8.90 6.48 -3.07
C LEU A 404 -9.18 7.89 -3.59
N GLY A 405 -10.37 8.12 -4.10
CA GLY A 405 -10.82 9.38 -4.66
C GLY A 405 -11.86 9.19 -5.75
N ASN A 406 -12.40 10.28 -6.24
CA ASN A 406 -13.33 10.27 -7.37
C ASN A 406 -13.15 11.50 -8.25
N PHE A 407 -13.62 11.41 -9.49
CA PHE A 407 -13.69 12.52 -10.44
C PHE A 407 -14.83 12.30 -11.44
N ASN A 408 -15.28 13.37 -12.07
CA ASN A 408 -16.36 13.32 -13.04
C ASN A 408 -15.84 13.52 -14.46
N LEU A 409 -16.28 12.70 -15.39
CA LEU A 409 -16.16 12.93 -16.82
C LEU A 409 -17.50 13.48 -17.31
N GLU A 410 -17.51 14.74 -17.74
CA GLU A 410 -18.70 15.45 -18.20
C GLU A 410 -18.72 15.65 -19.72
N GLY A 411 -19.92 15.97 -20.24
CA GLY A 411 -20.11 16.30 -21.64
C GLY A 411 -20.11 15.09 -22.55
N ILE A 412 -20.60 13.98 -22.06
CA ILE A 412 -20.91 12.77 -22.85
C ILE A 412 -22.15 13.10 -23.70
N PRO A 413 -22.14 12.85 -25.02
CA PRO A 413 -23.29 13.09 -25.88
C PRO A 413 -24.49 12.24 -25.45
N ALA A 414 -25.70 12.82 -25.56
CA ALA A 414 -26.92 12.10 -25.29
C ALA A 414 -27.04 10.85 -26.19
N ALA A 415 -27.15 9.71 -25.59
CA ALA A 415 -27.29 8.42 -26.25
C ALA A 415 -28.01 7.41 -25.34
N PRO A 416 -28.58 6.34 -25.89
CA PRO A 416 -29.09 5.24 -25.07
C PRO A 416 -28.02 4.66 -24.15
N ARG A 417 -28.41 4.17 -22.99
CA ARG A 417 -27.52 3.47 -22.06
C ARG A 417 -26.80 2.33 -22.78
N GLY A 418 -25.54 2.09 -22.41
CA GLY A 418 -24.71 1.05 -23.02
C GLY A 418 -24.07 1.44 -24.36
N VAL A 419 -24.44 2.59 -24.97
CA VAL A 419 -23.88 3.04 -26.25
C VAL A 419 -22.59 3.86 -26.09
N PRO A 420 -22.49 4.85 -25.18
CA PRO A 420 -21.23 5.57 -24.96
C PRO A 420 -20.11 4.64 -24.52
N GLN A 421 -18.90 4.88 -25.03
CA GLN A 421 -17.70 4.12 -24.67
C GLN A 421 -16.75 4.99 -23.87
N ILE A 422 -16.64 4.68 -22.58
CA ILE A 422 -15.78 5.38 -21.63
C ILE A 422 -14.58 4.48 -21.32
N GLU A 423 -13.42 4.81 -21.83
CA GLU A 423 -12.18 4.12 -21.52
C GLU A 423 -11.63 4.63 -20.20
N VAL A 424 -11.51 3.75 -19.22
CA VAL A 424 -10.88 4.04 -17.92
C VAL A 424 -9.53 3.36 -17.90
N GLU A 425 -8.48 4.15 -17.68
CA GLU A 425 -7.09 3.71 -17.67
C GLU A 425 -6.48 3.94 -16.28
N PHE A 426 -5.80 2.92 -15.79
CA PHE A 426 -4.99 2.94 -14.57
C PHE A 426 -3.53 2.85 -14.98
N ASP A 427 -2.74 3.85 -14.61
CA ASP A 427 -1.31 3.95 -14.89
C ASP A 427 -0.55 4.07 -13.57
N ILE A 428 0.23 3.04 -13.21
CA ILE A 428 1.10 3.03 -12.05
C ILE A 428 2.54 3.16 -12.54
N ASP A 429 3.20 4.24 -12.13
CA ASP A 429 4.58 4.50 -12.51
C ASP A 429 5.56 3.60 -11.72
N ALA A 430 6.85 3.67 -12.07
CA ALA A 430 7.91 2.93 -11.41
C ALA A 430 8.11 3.31 -9.92
N ASN A 431 7.50 4.41 -9.46
CA ASN A 431 7.52 4.85 -8.07
C ASN A 431 6.28 4.39 -7.29
N GLY A 432 5.36 3.67 -7.95
CA GLY A 432 4.09 3.25 -7.36
C GLY A 432 3.01 4.34 -7.32
N ILE A 433 3.18 5.44 -8.05
CA ILE A 433 2.20 6.54 -8.11
C ILE A 433 1.12 6.18 -9.13
N LEU A 434 -0.14 6.15 -8.68
CA LEU A 434 -1.30 5.82 -9.49
C LEU A 434 -1.90 7.09 -10.12
N THR A 435 -2.07 7.07 -11.44
CA THR A 435 -2.89 8.01 -12.19
C THR A 435 -4.07 7.27 -12.83
N VAL A 436 -5.28 7.74 -12.59
CA VAL A 436 -6.50 7.19 -13.21
C VAL A 436 -7.07 8.22 -14.16
N SER A 437 -7.32 7.83 -15.39
CA SER A 437 -7.94 8.67 -16.42
C SER A 437 -9.19 8.02 -16.98
N ALA A 438 -10.17 8.82 -17.34
CA ALA A 438 -11.35 8.41 -18.06
C ALA A 438 -11.50 9.25 -19.33
N LYS A 439 -11.81 8.60 -20.46
CA LYS A 439 -11.93 9.24 -21.77
C LYS A 439 -13.19 8.75 -22.50
N ASP A 440 -14.04 9.67 -22.92
CA ASP A 440 -15.08 9.36 -23.88
C ASP A 440 -14.47 9.17 -25.29
N LYS A 441 -14.58 7.98 -25.82
CA LYS A 441 -13.98 7.61 -27.13
C LYS A 441 -14.61 8.34 -28.30
N ALA A 442 -15.88 8.76 -28.20
CA ALA A 442 -16.58 9.45 -29.26
C ALA A 442 -16.15 10.92 -29.39
N THR A 443 -16.03 11.62 -28.29
CA THR A 443 -15.70 13.07 -28.26
C THR A 443 -14.22 13.35 -28.02
N GLY A 444 -13.49 12.38 -27.50
CA GLY A 444 -12.10 12.53 -27.06
C GLY A 444 -11.95 13.34 -25.76
N LYS A 445 -13.04 13.76 -25.12
CA LYS A 445 -12.99 14.40 -23.81
C LYS A 445 -12.43 13.45 -22.77
N ALA A 446 -11.53 13.95 -21.93
CA ALA A 446 -10.87 13.15 -20.91
C ALA A 446 -10.75 13.94 -19.61
N GLN A 447 -10.78 13.24 -18.49
CA GLN A 447 -10.44 13.72 -17.16
C GLN A 447 -9.55 12.71 -16.46
N ASN A 448 -8.77 13.17 -15.51
CA ASN A 448 -7.90 12.30 -14.73
C ASN A 448 -7.82 12.76 -13.27
N ILE A 449 -7.39 11.84 -12.44
CA ILE A 449 -6.96 12.10 -11.08
C ILE A 449 -5.59 11.42 -10.87
N THR A 450 -4.66 12.15 -10.30
CA THR A 450 -3.46 11.55 -9.74
C THR A 450 -3.70 11.34 -8.27
N ILE A 451 -3.69 10.11 -7.83
CA ILE A 451 -3.92 9.74 -6.45
C ILE A 451 -2.65 9.99 -5.67
N SER A 452 -2.59 11.17 -5.11
CA SER A 452 -1.43 11.71 -4.44
C SER A 452 -1.67 12.06 -2.97
N GLY A 453 -2.73 11.57 -2.40
CA GLY A 453 -3.16 11.87 -1.04
C GLY A 453 -4.13 10.84 -0.52
N SER A 454 -4.19 9.68 -1.16
CA SER A 454 -4.99 8.61 -0.62
C SER A 454 -4.50 8.32 0.78
N ILE A 455 -5.41 8.31 1.69
CA ILE A 455 -5.21 7.86 3.06
C ILE A 455 -4.54 6.50 2.96
N GLY A 456 -3.25 6.43 3.30
CA GLY A 456 -2.51 5.19 3.21
C GLY A 456 -3.14 4.14 4.07
N LEU A 457 -3.14 2.92 3.58
CA LEU A 457 -3.41 1.77 4.39
C LEU A 457 -2.10 1.37 5.07
N SER A 458 -2.13 1.26 6.39
CA SER A 458 -1.08 0.54 7.10
C SER A 458 -1.12 -0.93 6.69
N GLU A 459 -0.04 -1.62 6.86
CA GLU A 459 0.01 -3.05 6.59
C GLU A 459 -1.00 -3.86 7.39
N ASP A 460 -1.24 -3.48 8.65
CA ASP A 460 -2.30 -4.09 9.47
C ASP A 460 -3.68 -3.89 8.85
N GLU A 461 -3.92 -2.73 8.23
CA GLU A 461 -5.16 -2.46 7.48
C GLU A 461 -5.22 -3.30 6.19
N ILE A 462 -4.12 -3.42 5.44
CA ILE A 462 -4.03 -4.29 4.26
C ILE A 462 -4.33 -5.74 4.64
N ASN A 463 -3.67 -6.26 5.66
CA ASN A 463 -3.88 -7.62 6.16
C ASN A 463 -5.29 -7.82 6.70
N SER A 464 -5.85 -6.82 7.38
CA SER A 464 -7.23 -6.83 7.85
C SER A 464 -8.21 -6.88 6.68
N MET A 465 -8.00 -6.07 5.64
CA MET A 465 -8.84 -6.06 4.43
C MET A 465 -8.77 -7.38 3.66
N VAL A 466 -7.59 -7.99 3.56
CA VAL A 466 -7.44 -9.30 2.91
C VAL A 466 -8.15 -10.39 3.71
N LYS A 467 -7.98 -10.42 5.04
CA LYS A 467 -8.68 -11.38 5.91
C LYS A 467 -10.19 -11.19 5.87
N ASP A 468 -10.66 -9.95 5.91
CA ASP A 468 -12.08 -9.63 5.82
C ASP A 468 -12.67 -10.08 4.47
N ALA A 469 -11.92 -9.88 3.38
CA ALA A 469 -12.31 -10.39 2.06
C ALA A 469 -12.38 -11.92 2.01
N GLU A 470 -11.43 -12.62 2.61
CA GLU A 470 -11.47 -14.09 2.71
C GLU A 470 -12.67 -14.59 3.52
N LEU A 471 -12.97 -13.94 4.65
CA LEU A 471 -14.10 -14.32 5.53
C LEU A 471 -15.45 -14.15 4.83
N HIS A 472 -15.62 -13.13 4.02
CA HIS A 472 -16.89 -12.81 3.35
C HIS A 472 -16.96 -13.31 1.90
N LYS A 473 -15.93 -14.00 1.40
CA LYS A 473 -15.80 -14.39 0.00
C LYS A 473 -17.02 -15.11 -0.56
N GLU A 474 -17.55 -16.09 0.15
CA GLU A 474 -18.72 -16.86 -0.30
C GLU A 474 -20.01 -16.04 -0.25
N GLU A 475 -20.17 -15.20 0.76
CA GLU A 475 -21.31 -14.31 0.91
C GLU A 475 -21.29 -13.22 -0.17
N ASP A 476 -20.16 -12.55 -0.33
CA ASP A 476 -19.96 -11.51 -1.33
C ASP A 476 -20.15 -12.06 -2.75
N LYS A 477 -19.64 -13.26 -3.03
CA LYS A 477 -19.84 -13.91 -4.32
C LYS A 477 -21.32 -14.15 -4.63
N LYS A 478 -22.08 -14.75 -3.69
CA LYS A 478 -23.53 -14.98 -3.88
C LYS A 478 -24.27 -13.66 -4.11
N ARG A 479 -23.90 -12.64 -3.37
CA ARG A 479 -24.52 -11.32 -3.49
C ARG A 479 -24.17 -10.64 -4.80
N LYS A 480 -22.90 -10.73 -5.25
CA LYS A 480 -22.46 -10.25 -6.56
C LYS A 480 -23.19 -10.98 -7.68
N ASP A 481 -23.26 -12.31 -7.64
CA ASP A 481 -23.98 -13.12 -8.62
C ASP A 481 -25.46 -12.69 -8.73
N ALA A 482 -26.10 -12.35 -7.61
CA ALA A 482 -27.46 -11.83 -7.60
C ALA A 482 -27.56 -10.42 -8.22
N VAL A 483 -26.61 -9.53 -7.95
CA VAL A 483 -26.55 -8.19 -8.55
C VAL A 483 -26.30 -8.28 -10.05
N GLU A 484 -25.40 -9.13 -10.51
CA GLU A 484 -25.12 -9.33 -11.92
C GLU A 484 -26.34 -9.91 -12.65
N ALA A 485 -27.00 -10.91 -12.07
CA ALA A 485 -28.24 -11.46 -12.61
C ALA A 485 -29.33 -10.39 -12.71
N ARG A 486 -29.43 -9.51 -11.70
CA ARG A 486 -30.37 -8.38 -11.70
C ARG A 486 -30.07 -7.38 -12.81
N ASN A 487 -28.80 -7.00 -12.98
CA ASN A 487 -28.39 -6.08 -14.03
C ASN A 487 -28.66 -6.65 -15.44
N GLN A 488 -28.39 -7.93 -15.65
CA GLN A 488 -28.70 -8.63 -16.92
C GLN A 488 -30.19 -8.70 -17.16
N ALA A 489 -30.97 -9.01 -16.13
CA ALA A 489 -32.43 -9.06 -16.22
C ALA A 489 -33.05 -7.70 -16.55
N ASP A 490 -32.54 -6.62 -15.94
CA ASP A 490 -32.97 -5.25 -16.23
C ASP A 490 -32.66 -4.83 -17.67
N ALA A 491 -31.47 -5.22 -18.17
CA ALA A 491 -31.11 -5.01 -19.57
C ALA A 491 -32.05 -5.76 -20.52
N LEU A 492 -32.40 -7.00 -20.18
CA LEU A 492 -33.35 -7.80 -20.96
C LEU A 492 -34.75 -7.19 -20.95
N VAL A 493 -35.23 -6.71 -19.81
CA VAL A 493 -36.51 -5.97 -19.70
C VAL A 493 -36.50 -4.78 -20.63
N HIS A 494 -35.49 -3.93 -20.56
CA HIS A 494 -35.37 -2.73 -21.40
C HIS A 494 -35.37 -3.10 -22.90
N GLN A 495 -34.57 -4.09 -23.29
CA GLN A 495 -34.50 -4.52 -24.68
C GLN A 495 -35.83 -5.10 -25.19
N THR A 496 -36.51 -5.90 -24.36
CA THR A 496 -37.79 -6.49 -24.69
C THR A 496 -38.86 -5.41 -24.86
N GLU A 497 -38.93 -4.43 -23.95
CA GLU A 497 -39.85 -3.28 -24.05
C GLU A 497 -39.63 -2.48 -25.33
N LYS A 498 -38.37 -2.18 -25.66
CA LYS A 498 -38.03 -1.50 -26.90
C LYS A 498 -38.46 -2.28 -28.13
N SER A 499 -38.17 -3.59 -28.17
CA SER A 499 -38.57 -4.47 -29.27
C SER A 499 -40.07 -4.60 -29.39
N MET A 500 -40.78 -4.68 -28.26
CA MET A 500 -42.27 -4.69 -28.24
C MET A 500 -42.86 -3.38 -28.76
N SER A 501 -42.27 -2.25 -28.44
CA SER A 501 -42.69 -0.93 -28.97
C SER A 501 -42.51 -0.84 -30.48
N GLU A 502 -41.42 -1.38 -31.01
CA GLU A 502 -41.06 -1.28 -32.44
C GLU A 502 -41.79 -2.32 -33.32
N LEU A 503 -42.04 -3.52 -32.81
CA LEU A 503 -42.45 -4.68 -33.59
C LEU A 503 -43.67 -5.39 -33.03
N GLY A 504 -44.23 -4.97 -31.86
CA GLY A 504 -45.29 -5.69 -31.16
C GLY A 504 -46.57 -5.92 -31.98
N GLU A 505 -46.90 -5.01 -32.89
CA GLU A 505 -48.05 -5.16 -33.81
C GLU A 505 -47.87 -6.29 -34.83
N LYS A 506 -46.62 -6.72 -35.09
CA LYS A 506 -46.29 -7.81 -36.01
C LYS A 506 -46.29 -9.18 -35.32
N VAL A 507 -46.38 -9.22 -34.02
CA VAL A 507 -46.41 -10.42 -33.20
C VAL A 507 -47.88 -10.81 -32.96
N PRO A 508 -48.28 -12.10 -33.08
CA PRO A 508 -49.64 -12.55 -32.77
C PRO A 508 -50.08 -12.09 -31.37
N ALA A 509 -51.38 -11.75 -31.24
CA ALA A 509 -51.90 -11.18 -29.99
C ALA A 509 -51.70 -12.08 -28.76
N GLU A 510 -51.77 -13.38 -28.93
CA GLU A 510 -51.52 -14.38 -27.88
C GLU A 510 -50.07 -14.37 -27.44
N ASP A 511 -49.12 -14.38 -28.39
CA ASP A 511 -47.68 -14.33 -28.08
C ASP A 511 -47.31 -13.01 -27.42
N ARG A 512 -47.92 -11.88 -27.87
CA ARG A 512 -47.74 -10.56 -27.24
C ARG A 512 -48.17 -10.54 -25.78
N SER A 513 -49.37 -11.10 -25.52
CA SER A 513 -49.89 -11.22 -24.15
C SER A 513 -48.98 -12.06 -23.25
N ASN A 514 -48.42 -13.15 -23.79
CA ASN A 514 -47.48 -14.00 -23.06
C ASN A 514 -46.16 -13.27 -22.74
N ILE A 515 -45.65 -12.49 -23.69
CA ILE A 515 -44.44 -11.68 -23.49
C ILE A 515 -44.70 -10.61 -22.43
N GLU A 516 -45.84 -9.88 -22.50
CA GLU A 516 -46.20 -8.85 -21.53
C GLU A 516 -46.36 -9.44 -20.12
N ALA A 517 -46.97 -10.62 -19.98
CA ALA A 517 -47.10 -11.30 -18.70
C ALA A 517 -45.74 -11.70 -18.11
N ALA A 518 -44.85 -12.31 -18.90
CA ALA A 518 -43.52 -12.69 -18.48
C ALA A 518 -42.65 -11.47 -18.13
N LEU A 519 -42.80 -10.37 -18.89
CA LEU A 519 -42.13 -9.10 -18.64
C LEU A 519 -42.53 -8.48 -17.29
N ASN A 520 -43.84 -8.46 -17.01
CA ASN A 520 -44.37 -7.95 -15.74
C ASN A 520 -43.92 -8.82 -14.56
N ASP A 521 -43.93 -10.13 -14.71
CA ASP A 521 -43.45 -11.08 -13.72
C ASP A 521 -41.95 -10.83 -13.37
N LEU A 522 -41.12 -10.62 -14.40
CA LEU A 522 -39.71 -10.31 -14.20
C LEU A 522 -39.53 -8.95 -13.51
N LYS A 523 -40.27 -7.93 -13.95
CA LYS A 523 -40.21 -6.61 -13.28
C LYS A 523 -40.62 -6.67 -11.81
N ASP A 524 -41.60 -7.47 -11.46
CA ASP A 524 -42.04 -7.61 -10.07
C ASP A 524 -40.99 -8.28 -9.20
N VAL A 525 -40.30 -9.29 -9.72
CA VAL A 525 -39.14 -9.89 -9.02
C VAL A 525 -37.97 -8.88 -8.88
N LEU A 526 -37.74 -8.03 -9.88
CA LEU A 526 -36.70 -7.01 -9.83
C LEU A 526 -37.03 -5.86 -8.86
N LYS A 527 -38.26 -5.63 -8.46
CA LYS A 527 -38.63 -4.63 -7.43
C LYS A 527 -38.25 -5.08 -6.02
N ASP A 528 -38.16 -6.37 -5.76
CA ASP A 528 -37.73 -6.91 -4.48
C ASP A 528 -36.21 -7.01 -4.44
N GLU A 529 -35.56 -6.13 -3.69
CA GLU A 529 -34.12 -6.09 -3.55
C GLU A 529 -33.52 -7.38 -2.97
N ASN A 530 -34.30 -8.21 -2.30
CA ASN A 530 -33.85 -9.46 -1.68
C ASN A 530 -34.05 -10.69 -2.58
N SER A 531 -34.56 -10.52 -3.82
CA SER A 531 -34.74 -11.65 -4.75
C SER A 531 -33.40 -12.33 -5.04
N SER A 532 -33.40 -13.67 -4.89
CA SER A 532 -32.17 -14.45 -5.14
C SER A 532 -31.89 -14.57 -6.64
N LYS A 533 -30.64 -14.94 -6.97
CA LYS A 533 -30.23 -15.21 -8.36
C LYS A 533 -31.18 -16.23 -9.03
N GLU A 534 -31.49 -17.31 -8.34
CA GLU A 534 -32.34 -18.39 -8.86
C GLU A 534 -33.78 -17.91 -9.20
N GLN A 535 -34.31 -16.99 -8.37
CA GLN A 535 -35.64 -16.40 -8.64
C GLN A 535 -35.61 -15.50 -9.87
N ILE A 536 -34.54 -14.71 -10.03
CA ILE A 536 -34.34 -13.83 -11.18
C ILE A 536 -34.13 -14.67 -12.45
N ASP A 537 -33.22 -15.64 -12.42
CA ASP A 537 -32.89 -16.49 -13.56
C ASP A 537 -34.12 -17.26 -14.07
N ALA A 538 -34.98 -17.77 -13.17
CA ALA A 538 -36.23 -18.45 -13.56
C ALA A 538 -37.16 -17.52 -14.35
N LYS A 539 -37.26 -16.24 -13.97
CA LYS A 539 -38.10 -15.27 -14.68
C LYS A 539 -37.48 -14.78 -15.98
N VAL A 540 -36.14 -14.68 -16.02
CA VAL A 540 -35.36 -14.39 -17.24
C VAL A 540 -35.58 -15.50 -18.27
N GLU A 541 -35.49 -16.76 -17.86
CA GLU A 541 -35.75 -17.91 -18.74
C GLU A 541 -37.20 -17.90 -19.30
N ALA A 542 -38.17 -17.60 -18.44
CA ALA A 542 -39.58 -17.50 -18.86
C ALA A 542 -39.79 -16.39 -19.90
N LEU A 543 -39.20 -15.21 -19.68
CA LEU A 543 -39.26 -14.09 -20.63
C LEU A 543 -38.55 -14.42 -21.94
N SER A 544 -37.39 -15.05 -21.88
CA SER A 544 -36.61 -15.45 -23.06
C SER A 544 -37.41 -16.44 -23.94
N LYS A 545 -38.06 -17.42 -23.31
CA LYS A 545 -38.94 -18.38 -24.03
C LYS A 545 -40.13 -17.68 -24.68
N ALA A 546 -40.79 -16.78 -23.94
CA ALA A 546 -41.91 -16.02 -24.46
C ALA A 546 -41.52 -15.09 -25.63
N SER A 547 -40.31 -14.55 -25.58
CA SER A 547 -39.79 -13.57 -26.56
C SER A 547 -39.25 -14.20 -27.85
N HIS A 548 -39.23 -15.51 -27.99
CA HIS A 548 -38.68 -16.19 -29.17
C HIS A 548 -39.39 -15.75 -30.47
N LYS A 549 -40.71 -15.57 -30.45
CA LYS A 549 -41.49 -15.07 -31.58
C LYS A 549 -41.18 -13.61 -31.94
N LEU A 550 -40.82 -12.78 -30.96
CA LEU A 550 -40.39 -11.41 -31.19
C LEU A 550 -39.05 -11.39 -31.92
N ALA A 551 -38.11 -12.26 -31.54
CA ALA A 551 -36.84 -12.42 -32.22
C ALA A 551 -37.02 -12.87 -33.68
N GLU A 552 -37.91 -13.84 -33.97
CA GLU A 552 -38.24 -14.24 -35.35
C GLU A 552 -38.79 -13.06 -36.19
N ALA A 553 -39.59 -12.19 -35.60
CA ALA A 553 -40.11 -11.00 -36.26
C ALA A 553 -39.02 -9.94 -36.57
N MET A 554 -38.01 -9.84 -35.73
CA MET A 554 -36.84 -8.98 -35.96
C MET A 554 -36.01 -9.47 -37.14
N TYR A 555 -35.69 -10.77 -37.21
CA TYR A 555 -34.94 -11.35 -38.33
C TYR A 555 -35.65 -11.16 -39.68
N LYS A 556 -36.96 -11.29 -39.73
CA LYS A 556 -37.75 -11.04 -40.96
C LYS A 556 -37.75 -9.57 -41.40
N LYS A 557 -37.48 -8.61 -40.48
CA LYS A 557 -37.34 -7.19 -40.81
C LYS A 557 -36.00 -6.91 -41.50
N ASP A 558 -34.93 -7.53 -41.05
CA ASP A 558 -33.60 -7.37 -41.65
C ASP A 558 -33.50 -7.99 -43.05
N GLU A 559 -34.17 -9.12 -43.31
CA GLU A 559 -34.24 -9.71 -44.65
C GLU A 559 -34.98 -8.82 -45.65
N ASN A 560 -36.02 -8.10 -45.21
CA ASN A 560 -36.77 -7.16 -46.07
C ASN A 560 -36.05 -5.81 -46.27
N ALA A 561 -35.16 -5.41 -45.34
CA ALA A 561 -34.33 -4.20 -45.50
C ALA A 561 -33.09 -4.44 -46.39
N GLY A 562 -32.66 -5.71 -46.53
CA GLY A 562 -31.47 -6.08 -47.33
C GLY A 562 -31.73 -6.25 -48.85
N SER A 563 -33.00 -6.12 -49.34
CA SER A 563 -33.33 -6.35 -50.79
C SER A 563 -33.23 -5.08 -51.64
N ASN A 564 -32.75 -3.93 -51.15
CA ASN A 564 -32.54 -2.75 -51.99
C ASN A 564 -31.15 -2.12 -51.70
N GLY A 565 -30.17 -2.53 -52.51
CA GLY A 565 -28.86 -1.86 -52.56
C GLY A 565 -27.67 -2.81 -52.60
N GLY A 566 -27.25 -3.10 -53.81
CA GLY A 566 -26.20 -4.07 -54.11
C GLY A 566 -24.79 -3.78 -53.58
N ASN A 567 -24.16 -4.86 -53.37
CA ASN A 567 -22.74 -5.16 -53.63
C ASN A 567 -21.63 -4.63 -52.71
N ASN A 568 -20.92 -5.59 -52.18
CA ASN A 568 -19.49 -5.64 -51.82
C ASN A 568 -19.04 -5.26 -50.43
N LYS A 569 -18.68 -6.18 -49.67
CA LYS A 569 -17.39 -6.82 -49.33
C LYS A 569 -17.44 -7.50 -48.00
N LYS A 570 -17.01 -8.74 -48.00
CA LYS A 570 -16.62 -9.51 -46.82
C LYS A 570 -15.51 -8.79 -46.07
N ASP A 571 -15.62 -8.73 -44.77
CA ASP A 571 -14.50 -9.01 -43.88
C ASP A 571 -15.07 -9.64 -42.61
N ASP A 572 -14.69 -10.88 -42.41
CA ASP A 572 -14.82 -11.65 -41.19
C ASP A 572 -13.95 -10.99 -40.12
N ASP A 573 -14.52 -10.80 -38.92
CA ASP A 573 -13.86 -11.01 -37.65
C ASP A 573 -14.85 -10.63 -36.53
N VAL A 574 -15.73 -11.57 -36.21
CA VAL A 574 -16.42 -11.57 -34.91
C VAL A 574 -15.67 -12.58 -34.05
N ILE A 575 -14.88 -12.09 -33.11
CA ILE A 575 -14.29 -12.90 -32.06
C ILE A 575 -15.31 -12.94 -30.92
N ASP A 576 -16.00 -14.07 -30.81
CA ASP A 576 -16.68 -14.46 -29.59
C ASP A 576 -15.62 -14.64 -28.49
N ALA A 577 -15.67 -13.80 -27.47
CA ALA A 577 -14.93 -14.02 -26.26
C ALA A 577 -15.79 -14.84 -25.31
N GLU A 578 -15.69 -16.16 -25.38
CA GLU A 578 -16.02 -17.02 -24.26
C GLU A 578 -14.97 -16.84 -23.17
N VAL A 579 -15.46 -16.61 -21.97
CA VAL A 579 -14.68 -16.52 -20.75
C VAL A 579 -14.57 -17.92 -20.16
N GLU A 580 -13.34 -18.44 -20.04
CA GLU A 580 -12.96 -19.42 -19.05
C GLU A 580 -12.30 -18.76 -17.83
#